data_e07c59d46334858bd8c40f7262fb53c8
#
_entry.id   e07c59d46334858bd8c40f7262fb53c8
#
_cell.length_a   1.000
_cell.length_b   1.000
_cell.length_c   1.000
_cell.angle_alpha   90.00
_cell.angle_beta   90.00
_cell.angle_gamma   90.00
#
_symmetry.space_group_name_H-M   'P 1'
#
loop_
_entity.id
_entity.type
_entity.pdbx_description
1 polymer ?
#
loop_
_entity_poly.entity_id
_entity_poly.type
_entity_poly.pdbx_seq_one_letter_code
_entity_poly.pdbx_strand_id
1 'polypeptide(L)'
;IFGIGNNYQNVAAVLLDDSHACIDTIKSAFTISIDKATNLETYSKFLTLFSDDMVEQGEGSWLDIQTGDYNTFMAVPYWAWDTKRTEVLKILSSAQTDRRSPIYYAWPLIRDQIKNYCCYISGTKIEIASYNINIHAFGSFSCAAHRILMSATTQDDSFFVKGLDFSSAAMKNPLRNKNQRWSGEKMLIIPSLVKESCDHNLIVTEFSKMHLSKFGMVALVPSTKNCKQYQSLDAIVTTSGNIIGELDKLKKGCFSKIVVI
;
A
#
# COMPACT_ATOMS: atom_id res chain seq x y z
N ILE A 1 -10.05 -11.69 11.46
CA ILE A 1 -11.49 -11.37 11.38
C ILE A 1 -12.20 -12.31 10.41
N PHE A 2 -11.68 -12.51 9.20
CA PHE A 2 -12.38 -13.27 8.16
C PHE A 2 -12.28 -14.81 8.29
N GLY A 3 -11.44 -15.34 9.18
CA GLY A 3 -11.19 -16.76 9.31
C GLY A 3 -10.58 -17.39 8.05
N ILE A 4 -9.85 -18.48 8.18
CA ILE A 4 -9.21 -19.20 7.09
C ILE A 4 -9.84 -20.58 6.97
N GLY A 5 -10.13 -21.03 5.74
CA GLY A 5 -10.72 -22.32 5.47
C GLY A 5 -12.12 -22.45 6.09
N ASN A 6 -12.35 -23.53 6.84
CA ASN A 6 -13.64 -23.81 7.48
C ASN A 6 -13.84 -23.11 8.84
N ASN A 7 -12.81 -22.45 9.37
CA ASN A 7 -12.86 -21.73 10.65
C ASN A 7 -13.21 -20.26 10.45
N TYR A 8 -14.41 -19.96 9.98
CA TYR A 8 -14.89 -18.61 9.77
C TYR A 8 -16.27 -18.40 10.38
N GLN A 9 -16.60 -17.12 10.63
CA GLN A 9 -17.93 -16.72 11.06
C GLN A 9 -18.80 -16.46 9.84
N ASN A 10 -20.01 -17.03 9.83
CA ASN A 10 -21.00 -16.68 8.83
C ASN A 10 -21.51 -15.26 9.08
N VAL A 11 -21.35 -14.42 8.09
CA VAL A 11 -21.80 -13.03 8.12
C VAL A 11 -22.74 -12.78 6.95
N ALA A 12 -23.79 -12.02 7.17
CA ALA A 12 -24.74 -11.68 6.11
C ALA A 12 -24.16 -10.66 5.14
N ALA A 13 -23.36 -9.72 5.63
CA ALA A 13 -22.75 -8.67 4.82
C ALA A 13 -21.31 -8.37 5.27
N VAL A 14 -20.46 -8.05 4.28
CA VAL A 14 -19.11 -7.51 4.49
C VAL A 14 -19.08 -6.12 3.87
N LEU A 15 -18.69 -5.12 4.65
CA LEU A 15 -18.49 -3.75 4.20
C LEU A 15 -16.99 -3.47 4.14
N LEU A 16 -16.53 -3.02 2.99
CA LEU A 16 -15.15 -2.57 2.74
C LEU A 16 -15.18 -1.06 2.63
N ASP A 17 -14.83 -0.37 3.70
CA ASP A 17 -14.70 1.08 3.73
C ASP A 17 -13.26 1.47 3.36
N ASP A 18 -13.11 2.53 2.59
CA ASP A 18 -11.85 2.93 1.97
C ASP A 18 -11.23 1.82 1.11
N SER A 19 -11.70 1.72 -0.12
CA SER A 19 -11.31 0.63 -1.04
C SER A 19 -9.80 0.51 -1.26
N HIS A 20 -9.06 1.64 -1.25
CA HIS A 20 -7.60 1.63 -1.46
C HIS A 20 -6.88 1.00 -0.27
N ALA A 21 -7.20 1.41 0.95
CA ALA A 21 -6.65 0.82 2.15
C ALA A 21 -6.99 -0.68 2.28
N CYS A 22 -8.21 -1.06 1.88
CA CYS A 22 -8.62 -2.46 1.83
C CYS A 22 -7.79 -3.28 0.82
N ILE A 23 -7.56 -2.75 -0.39
CA ILE A 23 -6.74 -3.41 -1.42
C ILE A 23 -5.32 -3.64 -0.90
N ASP A 24 -4.69 -2.60 -0.36
CA ASP A 24 -3.31 -2.69 0.11
C ASP A 24 -3.18 -3.66 1.28
N THR A 25 -4.13 -3.64 2.21
CA THR A 25 -4.17 -4.57 3.33
C THR A 25 -4.35 -6.03 2.86
N ILE A 26 -5.25 -6.25 1.90
CA ILE A 26 -5.50 -7.59 1.36
C ILE A 26 -4.27 -8.08 0.58
N LYS A 27 -3.70 -7.26 -0.30
CA LYS A 27 -2.46 -7.61 -1.03
C LYS A 27 -1.32 -7.94 -0.08
N SER A 28 -1.13 -7.13 0.96
CA SER A 28 -0.11 -7.34 1.98
C SER A 28 -0.28 -8.69 2.71
N ALA A 29 -1.52 -9.11 3.00
CA ALA A 29 -1.79 -10.39 3.63
C ALA A 29 -1.38 -11.61 2.77
N PHE A 30 -1.37 -11.45 1.46
CA PHE A 30 -0.93 -12.47 0.49
C PHE A 30 0.50 -12.24 -0.02
N THR A 31 1.26 -11.39 0.61
CA THR A 31 2.65 -11.08 0.24
C THR A 31 3.58 -11.47 1.37
N ILE A 32 4.63 -12.22 1.06
CA ILE A 32 5.74 -12.46 1.98
C ILE A 32 6.82 -11.41 1.70
N SER A 33 7.17 -10.65 2.71
CA SER A 33 8.32 -9.75 2.71
C SER A 33 9.37 -10.27 3.67
N ILE A 34 10.58 -10.52 3.17
CA ILE A 34 11.74 -11.01 3.91
C ILE A 34 12.77 -9.89 3.93
N ASP A 35 12.84 -9.18 5.03
CA ASP A 35 13.79 -8.10 5.22
C ASP A 35 15.15 -8.66 5.66
N LYS A 36 16.24 -8.22 5.02
CA LYS A 36 17.63 -8.65 5.30
C LYS A 36 18.03 -8.36 6.74
N ALA A 37 17.55 -7.24 7.31
CA ALA A 37 17.95 -6.84 8.66
C ALA A 37 17.28 -7.71 9.75
N THR A 38 16.06 -8.18 9.52
CA THR A 38 15.30 -8.95 10.52
C THR A 38 15.31 -10.45 10.26
N ASN A 39 15.53 -10.90 9.01
CA ASN A 39 15.46 -12.30 8.58
C ASN A 39 16.69 -12.70 7.73
N LEU A 40 17.90 -12.37 8.18
CA LEU A 40 19.14 -12.55 7.42
C LEU A 40 19.32 -13.99 6.93
N GLU A 41 19.03 -14.98 7.75
CA GLU A 41 19.20 -16.39 7.40
C GLU A 41 18.31 -16.79 6.21
N THR A 42 17.02 -16.46 6.27
CA THR A 42 16.07 -16.76 5.19
C THR A 42 16.43 -15.97 3.93
N TYR A 43 16.79 -14.70 4.07
CA TYR A 43 17.25 -13.86 2.97
C TYR A 43 18.46 -14.48 2.26
N SER A 44 19.50 -14.89 3.01
CA SER A 44 20.71 -15.48 2.44
C SER A 44 20.44 -16.81 1.75
N LYS A 45 19.53 -17.64 2.29
CA LYS A 45 19.10 -18.89 1.64
C LYS A 45 18.51 -18.66 0.26
N PHE A 46 17.68 -17.63 0.10
CA PHE A 46 17.12 -17.26 -1.19
C PHE A 46 18.18 -16.75 -2.16
N LEU A 47 19.10 -15.89 -1.70
CA LEU A 47 20.20 -15.42 -2.55
C LEU A 47 21.04 -16.60 -3.08
N THR A 48 21.39 -17.52 -2.20
CA THR A 48 22.18 -18.72 -2.58
C THR A 48 21.39 -19.60 -3.55
N LEU A 49 20.08 -19.80 -3.30
CA LEU A 49 19.23 -20.66 -4.11
C LEU A 49 19.15 -20.18 -5.56
N PHE A 50 19.05 -18.88 -5.78
CA PHE A 50 18.84 -18.31 -7.11
C PHE A 50 20.06 -17.65 -7.72
N SER A 51 21.25 -17.75 -7.08
CA SER A 51 22.46 -17.04 -7.50
C SER A 51 22.80 -17.26 -8.98
N ASP A 52 22.82 -18.49 -9.41
CA ASP A 52 23.24 -18.84 -10.78
C ASP A 52 22.27 -18.29 -11.82
N ASP A 53 20.94 -18.43 -11.57
CA ASP A 53 19.92 -17.92 -12.47
C ASP A 53 19.90 -16.38 -12.55
N MET A 54 20.24 -15.72 -11.44
CA MET A 54 20.28 -14.26 -11.37
C MET A 54 21.54 -13.70 -12.04
N VAL A 55 22.68 -14.39 -11.92
CA VAL A 55 23.91 -14.05 -12.65
C VAL A 55 23.69 -14.19 -14.15
N GLU A 56 23.06 -15.28 -14.59
CA GLU A 56 22.75 -15.50 -16.01
C GLU A 56 21.79 -14.42 -16.57
N GLN A 57 20.86 -13.93 -15.74
CA GLN A 57 19.93 -12.87 -16.13
C GLN A 57 20.60 -11.49 -16.20
N GLY A 58 21.57 -11.18 -15.30
CA GLY A 58 22.24 -9.89 -15.26
C GLY A 58 23.26 -9.77 -14.14
N GLU A 59 24.53 -10.11 -14.46
CA GLU A 59 25.63 -10.19 -13.50
C GLU A 59 25.86 -8.86 -12.75
N GLY A 60 25.83 -7.72 -13.44
CA GLY A 60 26.04 -6.40 -12.83
C GLY A 60 24.97 -6.06 -11.80
N SER A 61 23.69 -6.19 -12.16
CA SER A 61 22.59 -5.94 -11.23
C SER A 61 22.59 -6.92 -10.06
N TRP A 62 22.98 -8.16 -10.30
CA TRP A 62 23.12 -9.14 -9.22
C TRP A 62 24.24 -8.77 -8.24
N LEU A 63 25.37 -8.27 -8.73
CA LEU A 63 26.44 -7.76 -7.89
C LEU A 63 25.98 -6.59 -7.03
N ASP A 64 25.22 -5.64 -7.59
CA ASP A 64 24.63 -4.51 -6.85
C ASP A 64 23.73 -5.01 -5.71
N ILE A 65 22.89 -6.01 -5.99
CA ILE A 65 22.03 -6.64 -4.96
C ILE A 65 22.88 -7.29 -3.85
N GLN A 66 23.93 -8.03 -4.21
CA GLN A 66 24.82 -8.68 -3.24
C GLN A 66 25.54 -7.66 -2.35
N THR A 67 25.96 -6.54 -2.91
CA THR A 67 26.59 -5.43 -2.15
C THR A 67 25.60 -4.63 -1.31
N GLY A 68 24.30 -4.87 -1.49
CA GLY A 68 23.25 -4.26 -0.66
C GLY A 68 22.68 -2.96 -1.21
N ASP A 69 22.79 -2.71 -2.51
CA ASP A 69 22.17 -1.54 -3.13
C ASP A 69 20.64 -1.57 -2.93
N TYR A 70 20.12 -0.46 -2.43
CA TYR A 70 18.70 -0.30 -2.14
C TYR A 70 17.86 -0.10 -3.41
N ASN A 71 18.44 0.48 -4.45
CA ASN A 71 17.69 0.88 -5.64
C ASN A 71 17.61 -0.23 -6.69
N THR A 72 18.48 -1.23 -6.59
CA THR A 72 18.51 -2.34 -7.55
C THR A 72 17.64 -3.50 -7.07
N PHE A 73 16.79 -3.98 -7.96
CA PHE A 73 16.02 -5.21 -7.72
C PHE A 73 15.90 -6.03 -9.01
N MET A 74 15.79 -7.33 -8.85
CA MET A 74 15.60 -8.27 -9.96
C MET A 74 14.46 -9.24 -9.65
N ALA A 75 13.69 -9.60 -10.67
CA ALA A 75 12.73 -10.68 -10.58
C ALA A 75 13.42 -12.02 -10.78
N VAL A 76 13.12 -12.99 -9.93
CA VAL A 76 13.54 -14.38 -10.15
C VAL A 76 12.86 -14.89 -11.43
N PRO A 77 13.61 -15.46 -12.40
CA PRO A 77 13.02 -16.00 -13.61
C PRO A 77 11.96 -17.07 -13.30
N TYR A 78 10.85 -17.07 -14.04
CA TYR A 78 9.73 -17.99 -13.77
C TYR A 78 10.15 -19.47 -13.84
N TRP A 79 11.05 -19.83 -14.73
CA TRP A 79 11.55 -21.20 -14.84
C TRP A 79 12.41 -21.61 -13.65
N ALA A 80 13.25 -20.71 -13.13
CA ALA A 80 14.04 -20.95 -11.92
C ALA A 80 13.13 -21.10 -10.70
N TRP A 81 12.10 -20.25 -10.60
CA TRP A 81 11.08 -20.33 -9.56
C TRP A 81 10.35 -21.67 -9.58
N ASP A 82 9.90 -22.10 -10.76
CA ASP A 82 9.16 -23.38 -10.90
C ASP A 82 10.07 -24.60 -10.63
N THR A 83 11.29 -24.59 -11.17
CA THR A 83 12.25 -25.69 -10.98
C THR A 83 12.66 -25.85 -9.52
N LYS A 84 12.92 -24.73 -8.82
CA LYS A 84 13.41 -24.71 -7.43
C LYS A 84 12.28 -24.58 -6.40
N ARG A 85 11.03 -24.80 -6.81
CA ARG A 85 9.84 -24.66 -5.95
C ARG A 85 9.88 -25.49 -4.67
N THR A 86 10.41 -26.71 -4.75
CA THR A 86 10.51 -27.60 -3.58
C THR A 86 11.44 -27.04 -2.51
N GLU A 87 12.54 -26.41 -2.92
CA GLU A 87 13.50 -25.75 -2.05
C GLU A 87 12.90 -24.48 -1.43
N VAL A 88 12.19 -23.70 -2.22
CA VAL A 88 11.43 -22.53 -1.73
C VAL A 88 10.44 -22.94 -0.65
N LEU A 89 9.65 -24.00 -0.90
CA LEU A 89 8.71 -24.54 0.08
C LEU A 89 9.39 -24.95 1.39
N LYS A 90 10.58 -25.60 1.31
CA LYS A 90 11.35 -25.99 2.50
C LYS A 90 11.83 -24.77 3.28
N ILE A 91 12.40 -23.77 2.58
CA ILE A 91 12.90 -22.54 3.21
C ILE A 91 11.77 -21.79 3.94
N LEU A 92 10.66 -21.56 3.27
CA LEU A 92 9.53 -20.84 3.87
C LEU A 92 8.85 -21.61 4.99
N SER A 93 8.71 -22.93 4.88
CA SER A 93 8.16 -23.76 5.95
C SER A 93 9.05 -23.75 7.19
N SER A 94 10.37 -23.74 7.03
CA SER A 94 11.30 -23.62 8.17
C SER A 94 11.26 -22.23 8.82
N ALA A 95 11.03 -21.18 8.04
CA ALA A 95 10.96 -19.79 8.52
C ALA A 95 9.61 -19.43 9.19
N GLN A 96 8.57 -20.26 9.02
CA GLN A 96 7.23 -20.03 9.59
C GLN A 96 7.18 -20.13 11.13
N THR A 97 8.20 -20.62 11.77
CA THR A 97 8.17 -20.91 13.23
C THR A 97 8.12 -19.66 14.10
N ASP A 98 8.59 -18.52 13.61
CA ASP A 98 8.56 -17.26 14.35
C ASP A 98 7.24 -16.49 14.14
N ARG A 99 6.43 -16.43 15.20
CA ARG A 99 5.17 -15.66 15.22
C ARG A 99 5.34 -14.15 15.03
N ARG A 100 6.55 -13.61 15.17
CA ARG A 100 6.85 -12.19 14.92
C ARG A 100 7.14 -11.93 13.44
N SER A 101 7.45 -12.98 12.69
CA SER A 101 7.72 -12.86 11.26
C SER A 101 6.45 -12.70 10.45
N PRO A 102 6.39 -11.78 9.48
CA PRO A 102 5.30 -11.71 8.50
C PRO A 102 5.04 -13.04 7.78
N ILE A 103 6.07 -13.87 7.61
CA ILE A 103 5.98 -15.20 6.99
C ILE A 103 4.97 -16.07 7.73
N TYR A 104 4.93 -15.99 9.06
CA TYR A 104 4.02 -16.80 9.87
C TYR A 104 2.54 -16.68 9.47
N TYR A 105 2.12 -15.45 9.17
CA TYR A 105 0.73 -15.15 8.82
C TYR A 105 0.42 -15.33 7.33
N ALA A 106 1.35 -14.97 6.45
CA ALA A 106 1.15 -15.05 5.01
C ALA A 106 1.30 -16.49 4.47
N TRP A 107 2.24 -17.26 5.02
CA TRP A 107 2.55 -18.61 4.53
C TRP A 107 1.35 -19.55 4.42
N PRO A 108 0.47 -19.68 5.42
CA PRO A 108 -0.72 -20.55 5.32
C PRO A 108 -1.67 -20.15 4.19
N LEU A 109 -1.68 -18.88 3.78
CA LEU A 109 -2.54 -18.38 2.72
C LEU A 109 -2.01 -18.68 1.32
N ILE A 110 -0.68 -18.76 1.17
CA ILE A 110 -0.04 -18.79 -0.15
C ILE A 110 0.61 -20.12 -0.50
N ARG A 111 0.97 -20.95 0.50
CA ARG A 111 1.78 -22.17 0.31
C ARG A 111 1.25 -23.11 -0.78
N ASP A 112 -0.06 -23.32 -0.83
CA ASP A 112 -0.67 -24.26 -1.76
C ASP A 112 -0.76 -23.70 -3.19
N GLN A 113 -0.51 -22.40 -3.35
CA GLN A 113 -0.55 -21.68 -4.62
C GLN A 113 0.79 -21.00 -4.97
N ILE A 114 1.87 -21.36 -4.30
CA ILE A 114 3.20 -20.73 -4.45
C ILE A 114 3.70 -20.71 -5.90
N LYS A 115 3.25 -21.65 -6.74
CA LYS A 115 3.57 -21.69 -8.16
C LYS A 115 3.11 -20.48 -8.95
N ASN A 116 2.07 -19.78 -8.45
CA ASN A 116 1.47 -18.61 -9.09
C ASN A 116 2.08 -17.29 -8.58
N TYR A 117 3.12 -17.39 -7.75
CA TYR A 117 3.79 -16.26 -7.13
C TYR A 117 5.07 -15.91 -7.87
N CYS A 118 5.39 -14.63 -7.87
CA CYS A 118 6.66 -14.09 -8.36
C CYS A 118 7.53 -13.71 -7.16
N CYS A 119 8.83 -13.87 -7.31
CA CYS A 119 9.81 -13.46 -6.31
C CYS A 119 10.66 -12.33 -6.85
N TYR A 120 10.78 -11.26 -6.10
CA TYR A 120 11.62 -10.10 -6.39
C TYR A 120 12.68 -9.99 -5.31
N ILE A 121 13.94 -9.85 -5.71
CA ILE A 121 15.09 -9.77 -4.82
C ILE A 121 15.74 -8.40 -4.99
N SER A 122 15.95 -7.67 -3.90
CA SER A 122 16.72 -6.43 -3.84
C SER A 122 17.85 -6.56 -2.81
N GLY A 123 18.76 -5.59 -2.76
CA GLY A 123 19.86 -5.59 -1.80
C GLY A 123 19.46 -5.59 -0.32
N THR A 124 18.20 -5.26 0.00
CA THR A 124 17.71 -5.12 1.36
C THR A 124 16.54 -6.04 1.71
N LYS A 125 15.77 -6.50 0.73
CA LYS A 125 14.57 -7.34 0.96
C LYS A 125 14.28 -8.28 -0.19
N ILE A 126 13.51 -9.33 0.11
CA ILE A 126 12.88 -10.21 -0.87
C ILE A 126 11.37 -10.07 -0.72
N GLU A 127 10.67 -10.01 -1.83
CA GLU A 127 9.22 -9.93 -1.86
C GLU A 127 8.64 -11.05 -2.73
N ILE A 128 7.75 -11.85 -2.15
CA ILE A 128 7.06 -12.94 -2.84
C ILE A 128 5.59 -12.56 -2.89
N ALA A 129 5.10 -12.24 -4.08
CA ALA A 129 3.76 -11.71 -4.30
C ALA A 129 3.10 -12.33 -5.53
N SER A 130 1.78 -12.28 -5.58
CA SER A 130 1.01 -12.67 -6.75
C SER A 130 0.06 -11.55 -7.15
N TYR A 131 -0.13 -11.40 -8.45
CA TYR A 131 -1.17 -10.53 -8.97
C TYR A 131 -2.58 -11.05 -8.66
N ASN A 132 -2.75 -12.37 -8.68
CA ASN A 132 -4.02 -13.04 -8.40
C ASN A 132 -3.99 -13.63 -6.98
N ILE A 133 -4.76 -13.05 -6.09
CA ILE A 133 -4.92 -13.53 -4.73
C ILE A 133 -6.06 -14.54 -4.63
N ASN A 134 -5.95 -15.52 -3.74
CA ASN A 134 -7.03 -16.45 -3.44
C ASN A 134 -7.94 -15.91 -2.33
N ILE A 135 -8.79 -14.94 -2.66
CA ILE A 135 -9.71 -14.35 -1.69
C ILE A 135 -10.70 -15.38 -1.11
N HIS A 136 -10.94 -16.48 -1.83
CA HIS A 136 -11.82 -17.56 -1.37
C HIS A 136 -11.26 -18.33 -0.18
N ALA A 137 -9.97 -18.17 0.16
CA ALA A 137 -9.42 -18.66 1.41
C ALA A 137 -10.08 -18.01 2.65
N PHE A 138 -10.70 -16.85 2.50
CA PHE A 138 -11.44 -16.18 3.56
C PHE A 138 -12.93 -16.48 3.49
N GLY A 139 -13.37 -17.51 4.23
CA GLY A 139 -14.74 -18.00 4.19
C GLY A 139 -15.79 -16.93 4.54
N SER A 140 -15.56 -16.07 5.53
CA SER A 140 -16.50 -14.98 5.87
C SER A 140 -16.70 -14.01 4.72
N PHE A 141 -15.68 -13.76 3.90
CA PHE A 141 -15.80 -12.89 2.73
C PHE A 141 -16.53 -13.61 1.57
N SER A 142 -16.11 -14.84 1.28
CA SER A 142 -16.61 -15.60 0.12
C SER A 142 -18.06 -16.05 0.29
N CYS A 143 -18.47 -16.38 1.52
CA CYS A 143 -19.82 -16.87 1.83
C CYS A 143 -20.80 -15.76 2.20
N ALA A 144 -20.34 -14.50 2.32
CA ALA A 144 -21.23 -13.38 2.61
C ALA A 144 -22.26 -13.18 1.49
N ALA A 145 -23.54 -13.05 1.86
CA ALA A 145 -24.63 -12.80 0.90
C ALA A 145 -24.48 -11.44 0.21
N HIS A 146 -23.93 -10.46 0.94
CA HIS A 146 -23.72 -9.11 0.44
C HIS A 146 -22.27 -8.68 0.68
N ARG A 147 -21.60 -8.18 -0.37
CA ARG A 147 -20.29 -7.55 -0.29
C ARG A 147 -20.42 -6.13 -0.79
N ILE A 148 -20.16 -5.18 0.06
CA ILE A 148 -20.37 -3.75 -0.21
C ILE A 148 -19.02 -3.05 -0.15
N LEU A 149 -18.64 -2.43 -1.27
CA LEU A 149 -17.44 -1.63 -1.39
C LEU A 149 -17.83 -0.15 -1.31
N MET A 150 -17.19 0.58 -0.42
CA MET A 150 -17.39 2.01 -0.24
C MET A 150 -16.08 2.73 -0.50
N SER A 151 -16.09 3.72 -1.39
CA SER A 151 -14.93 4.54 -1.67
C SER A 151 -15.34 5.87 -2.28
N ALA A 152 -14.57 6.91 -1.98
CA ALA A 152 -14.72 8.20 -2.63
C ALA A 152 -14.16 8.17 -4.07
N THR A 153 -13.15 7.35 -4.33
CA THR A 153 -12.47 7.21 -5.63
C THR A 153 -12.09 5.76 -5.88
N THR A 154 -12.10 5.35 -7.13
CA THR A 154 -11.52 4.09 -7.58
C THR A 154 -10.50 4.40 -8.67
N GLN A 155 -9.28 3.88 -8.55
CA GLN A 155 -8.23 4.06 -9.55
C GLN A 155 -8.14 2.89 -10.52
N ASP A 156 -8.31 1.65 -10.03
CA ASP A 156 -8.22 0.44 -10.82
C ASP A 156 -9.31 -0.54 -10.40
N ASP A 157 -10.33 -0.62 -11.22
CA ASP A 157 -11.46 -1.54 -11.00
C ASP A 157 -11.09 -3.01 -11.26
N SER A 158 -9.95 -3.27 -11.91
CA SER A 158 -9.55 -4.63 -12.30
C SER A 158 -9.30 -5.51 -11.08
N PHE A 159 -8.71 -4.97 -10.03
CA PHE A 159 -8.47 -5.71 -8.80
C PHE A 159 -9.78 -6.11 -8.08
N PHE A 160 -10.79 -5.25 -8.08
CA PHE A 160 -12.08 -5.58 -7.46
C PHE A 160 -12.76 -6.72 -8.20
N VAL A 161 -12.67 -6.74 -9.52
CA VAL A 161 -13.29 -7.80 -10.33
C VAL A 161 -12.46 -9.09 -10.28
N LYS A 162 -11.15 -9.01 -10.51
CA LYS A 162 -10.29 -10.20 -10.63
C LYS A 162 -9.80 -10.73 -9.27
N GLY A 163 -9.48 -9.83 -8.35
CA GLY A 163 -8.91 -10.17 -7.05
C GLY A 163 -9.96 -10.40 -5.96
N LEU A 164 -11.06 -9.66 -5.98
CA LEU A 164 -12.10 -9.74 -4.96
C LEU A 164 -13.43 -10.32 -5.46
N ASP A 165 -13.48 -10.72 -6.74
CA ASP A 165 -14.66 -11.35 -7.35
C ASP A 165 -15.93 -10.48 -7.26
N PHE A 166 -15.78 -9.15 -7.44
CA PHE A 166 -16.92 -8.28 -7.60
C PHE A 166 -17.46 -8.35 -9.02
N SER A 167 -18.77 -8.23 -9.16
CA SER A 167 -19.41 -8.19 -10.46
C SER A 167 -18.97 -6.96 -11.25
N SER A 168 -18.53 -7.14 -12.50
CA SER A 168 -18.20 -6.04 -13.40
C SER A 168 -19.40 -5.10 -13.66
N ALA A 169 -20.62 -5.62 -13.60
CA ALA A 169 -21.83 -4.83 -13.71
C ALA A 169 -22.02 -3.89 -12.51
N ALA A 170 -21.72 -4.37 -11.28
CA ALA A 170 -21.79 -3.55 -10.08
C ALA A 170 -20.71 -2.45 -10.12
N MET A 171 -19.50 -2.74 -10.61
CA MET A 171 -18.44 -1.75 -10.74
C MET A 171 -18.76 -0.66 -11.76
N LYS A 172 -19.41 -1.01 -12.87
CA LYS A 172 -19.86 -0.03 -13.89
C LYS A 172 -21.03 0.84 -13.45
N ASN A 173 -21.84 0.36 -12.51
CA ASN A 173 -23.06 1.04 -12.03
C ASN A 173 -23.00 1.26 -10.51
N PRO A 174 -22.07 2.08 -10.01
CA PRO A 174 -21.96 2.33 -8.58
C PRO A 174 -23.18 3.10 -8.06
N LEU A 175 -23.57 2.79 -6.84
CA LEU A 175 -24.58 3.58 -6.14
C LEU A 175 -23.99 4.95 -5.81
N ARG A 176 -24.66 6.01 -6.26
CA ARG A 176 -24.29 7.40 -6.00
C ARG A 176 -25.40 8.14 -5.29
N ASN A 177 -25.04 9.06 -4.42
CA ASN A 177 -26.01 9.94 -3.82
C ASN A 177 -26.60 10.87 -4.89
N LYS A 178 -27.90 10.72 -5.18
CA LYS A 178 -28.61 11.54 -6.19
C LYS A 178 -28.67 13.02 -5.82
N ASN A 179 -28.56 13.33 -4.53
CA ASN A 179 -28.64 14.70 -3.99
C ASN A 179 -27.26 15.31 -3.75
N GLN A 180 -26.19 14.73 -4.31
CA GLN A 180 -24.85 15.27 -4.16
C GLN A 180 -24.76 16.64 -4.83
N ARG A 181 -24.74 17.69 -4.03
CA ARG A 181 -24.50 19.06 -4.50
C ARG A 181 -23.00 19.23 -4.71
N TRP A 182 -22.64 19.88 -5.80
CA TRP A 182 -21.26 20.29 -6.03
C TRP A 182 -20.76 21.16 -4.88
N SER A 183 -19.57 20.88 -4.37
CA SER A 183 -18.95 21.63 -3.27
C SER A 183 -18.26 22.92 -3.72
N GLY A 184 -18.60 23.45 -4.89
CA GLY A 184 -18.00 24.64 -5.50
C GLY A 184 -17.01 24.32 -6.62
N GLU A 185 -16.51 25.36 -7.28
CA GLU A 185 -15.50 25.27 -8.31
C GLU A 185 -14.14 24.89 -7.67
N LYS A 186 -13.40 24.03 -8.37
CA LYS A 186 -12.06 23.59 -7.94
C LYS A 186 -11.07 23.89 -9.06
N MET A 187 -9.95 24.51 -8.71
CA MET A 187 -8.82 24.68 -9.60
C MET A 187 -7.66 23.86 -9.07
N LEU A 188 -7.18 22.91 -9.86
CA LEU A 188 -5.97 22.16 -9.57
C LEU A 188 -4.77 22.87 -10.21
N ILE A 189 -3.81 23.26 -9.39
CA ILE A 189 -2.55 23.87 -9.84
C ILE A 189 -1.43 22.90 -9.46
N ILE A 190 -0.61 22.50 -10.45
CA ILE A 190 0.58 21.67 -10.25
C ILE A 190 1.80 22.54 -10.54
N PRO A 191 2.44 23.14 -9.51
CA PRO A 191 3.49 24.15 -9.72
C PRO A 191 4.66 23.65 -10.54
N SER A 192 5.08 22.39 -10.36
CA SER A 192 6.18 21.77 -11.12
C SER A 192 5.91 21.64 -12.63
N LEU A 193 4.63 21.59 -13.04
CA LEU A 193 4.26 21.61 -14.47
C LEU A 193 4.22 23.03 -15.04
N VAL A 194 4.08 24.03 -14.19
CA VAL A 194 4.09 25.43 -14.62
C VAL A 194 5.53 25.95 -14.75
N LYS A 195 6.40 25.56 -13.83
CA LYS A 195 7.79 25.95 -13.81
C LYS A 195 8.63 24.90 -13.09
N GLU A 196 9.62 24.32 -13.76
CA GLU A 196 10.49 23.28 -13.20
C GLU A 196 11.19 23.68 -11.90
N SER A 197 11.51 24.98 -11.73
CA SER A 197 12.13 25.48 -10.50
C SER A 197 11.17 25.62 -9.31
N CYS A 198 9.88 25.34 -9.47
CA CYS A 198 8.92 25.31 -8.37
C CYS A 198 9.04 24.01 -7.59
N ASP A 199 10.08 23.90 -6.78
CA ASP A 199 10.31 22.79 -5.88
C ASP A 199 9.45 22.90 -4.60
N HIS A 200 9.48 21.85 -3.80
CA HIS A 200 8.74 21.76 -2.54
C HIS A 200 9.12 22.89 -1.57
N ASN A 201 10.40 23.25 -1.48
CA ASN A 201 10.89 24.29 -0.56
C ASN A 201 10.36 25.67 -0.93
N LEU A 202 10.31 25.97 -2.23
CA LEU A 202 9.73 27.22 -2.72
C LEU A 202 8.23 27.29 -2.39
N ILE A 203 7.48 26.20 -2.59
CA ILE A 203 6.05 26.14 -2.26
C ILE A 203 5.83 26.37 -0.76
N VAL A 204 6.61 25.74 0.11
CA VAL A 204 6.55 25.94 1.57
C VAL A 204 6.86 27.39 1.94
N THR A 205 7.87 27.99 1.29
CA THR A 205 8.25 29.39 1.51
C THR A 205 7.14 30.35 1.09
N GLU A 206 6.54 30.12 -0.08
CA GLU A 206 5.41 30.97 -0.54
C GLU A 206 4.17 30.80 0.34
N PHE A 207 3.91 29.58 0.85
CA PHE A 207 2.87 29.34 1.85
C PHE A 207 3.03 30.23 3.09
N SER A 208 4.27 30.48 3.52
CA SER A 208 4.54 31.35 4.67
C SER A 208 4.19 32.81 4.43
N LYS A 209 4.42 33.28 3.20
CA LYS A 209 4.25 34.70 2.82
C LYS A 209 2.80 35.11 2.62
N MET A 210 1.93 34.15 2.37
CA MET A 210 0.53 34.45 2.11
C MET A 210 -0.21 34.86 3.37
N HIS A 211 -0.66 36.11 3.43
CA HIS A 211 -1.58 36.65 4.43
C HIS A 211 -2.95 36.81 3.78
N LEU A 212 -3.83 35.83 4.00
CA LEU A 212 -5.18 35.87 3.42
C LEU A 212 -6.17 36.35 4.48
N SER A 213 -6.78 37.52 4.26
CA SER A 213 -7.79 38.07 5.17
C SER A 213 -9.17 37.42 5.02
N LYS A 214 -9.45 36.80 3.87
CA LYS A 214 -10.77 36.22 3.55
C LYS A 214 -10.79 34.69 3.44
N PHE A 215 -9.64 34.07 3.28
CA PHE A 215 -9.54 32.62 3.01
C PHE A 215 -8.54 32.00 3.95
N GLY A 216 -8.85 30.81 4.44
CA GLY A 216 -7.90 29.98 5.17
C GLY A 216 -7.07 29.12 4.23
N MET A 217 -5.86 28.80 4.64
CA MET A 217 -4.97 27.86 3.94
C MET A 217 -4.85 26.55 4.69
N VAL A 218 -4.95 25.45 3.97
CA VAL A 218 -4.76 24.09 4.51
C VAL A 218 -3.65 23.39 3.73
N ALA A 219 -2.59 23.00 4.41
CA ALA A 219 -1.56 22.13 3.86
C ALA A 219 -1.77 20.70 4.34
N LEU A 220 -1.89 19.74 3.41
CA LEU A 220 -1.96 18.32 3.72
C LEU A 220 -0.56 17.73 3.59
N VAL A 221 -0.08 17.07 4.63
CA VAL A 221 1.26 16.47 4.63
C VAL A 221 1.21 14.98 4.99
N PRO A 222 2.03 14.14 4.36
CA PRO A 222 1.95 12.68 4.51
C PRO A 222 2.48 12.17 5.85
N SER A 223 3.18 12.98 6.63
CA SER A 223 3.76 12.55 7.90
C SER A 223 4.10 13.70 8.84
N THR A 224 4.21 13.39 10.13
CA THR A 224 4.65 14.32 11.18
C THR A 224 6.03 14.93 10.90
N LYS A 225 6.93 14.19 10.24
CA LYS A 225 8.25 14.70 9.85
C LYS A 225 8.14 15.91 8.91
N ASN A 226 7.20 15.86 7.99
CA ASN A 226 6.97 16.93 7.01
C ASN A 226 6.32 18.17 7.63
N CYS A 227 5.62 18.04 8.77
CA CYS A 227 5.04 19.18 9.47
C CYS A 227 6.07 20.15 10.03
N LYS A 228 7.27 19.68 10.36
CA LYS A 228 8.32 20.53 10.96
C LYS A 228 8.67 21.74 10.09
N GLN A 229 8.58 21.61 8.78
CA GLN A 229 8.84 22.69 7.83
C GLN A 229 7.82 23.82 7.93
N TYR A 230 6.59 23.51 8.34
CA TYR A 230 5.48 24.47 8.44
C TYR A 230 5.33 25.07 9.83
N GLN A 231 5.84 24.43 10.87
CA GLN A 231 5.78 24.96 12.25
C GLN A 231 6.52 26.29 12.41
N SER A 232 7.60 26.49 11.65
CA SER A 232 8.34 27.76 11.61
C SER A 232 7.59 28.89 10.86
N LEU A 233 6.46 28.59 10.25
CA LEU A 233 5.72 29.49 9.36
C LEU A 233 4.40 30.00 9.96
N ASP A 234 4.28 29.96 11.27
CA ASP A 234 3.08 30.40 11.99
C ASP A 234 1.80 29.62 11.59
N ALA A 235 1.96 28.34 11.30
CA ALA A 235 0.88 27.43 10.94
C ALA A 235 0.55 26.49 12.12
N ILE A 236 -0.73 26.30 12.39
CA ILE A 236 -1.18 25.35 13.39
C ILE A 236 -1.13 23.93 12.82
N VAL A 237 -0.48 23.01 13.52
CA VAL A 237 -0.41 21.60 13.14
C VAL A 237 -1.52 20.83 13.85
N THR A 238 -2.31 20.08 13.11
CA THR A 238 -3.38 19.23 13.63
C THR A 238 -3.32 17.82 13.07
N THR A 239 -3.95 16.91 13.80
CA THR A 239 -4.10 15.50 13.39
C THR A 239 -5.57 15.21 13.06
N SER A 240 -5.81 14.07 12.41
CA SER A 240 -7.15 13.61 12.04
C SER A 240 -8.17 13.63 13.21
N GLY A 241 -7.72 13.43 14.45
CA GLY A 241 -8.59 13.44 15.63
C GLY A 241 -9.15 14.83 16.00
N ASN A 242 -8.45 15.91 15.66
CA ASN A 242 -8.80 17.28 16.06
C ASN A 242 -9.18 18.19 14.88
N ILE A 243 -9.10 17.69 13.66
CA ILE A 243 -9.22 18.47 12.43
C ILE A 243 -10.53 19.27 12.35
N ILE A 244 -11.66 18.71 12.76
CA ILE A 244 -12.97 19.35 12.66
C ILE A 244 -12.99 20.65 13.49
N GLY A 245 -12.54 20.58 14.73
CA GLY A 245 -12.47 21.74 15.61
C GLY A 245 -11.53 22.82 15.11
N GLU A 246 -10.40 22.44 14.57
CA GLU A 246 -9.40 23.38 14.04
C GLU A 246 -9.86 24.01 12.72
N LEU A 247 -10.55 23.28 11.84
CA LEU A 247 -11.18 23.85 10.65
C LEU A 247 -12.28 24.85 10.97
N ASP A 248 -13.05 24.63 12.03
CA ASP A 248 -14.06 25.60 12.48
C ASP A 248 -13.43 26.89 13.01
N LYS A 249 -12.27 26.81 13.70
CA LYS A 249 -11.52 27.98 14.12
C LYS A 249 -10.92 28.72 12.89
N LEU A 250 -10.38 27.98 11.91
CA LEU A 250 -9.91 28.53 10.65
C LEU A 250 -11.01 29.31 9.92
N LYS A 251 -12.21 28.73 9.81
CA LYS A 251 -13.39 29.38 9.23
C LYS A 251 -13.79 30.65 9.97
N LYS A 252 -13.63 30.69 11.29
CA LYS A 252 -13.90 31.86 12.13
C LYS A 252 -12.80 32.93 12.08
N GLY A 253 -11.70 32.66 11.38
CA GLY A 253 -10.58 33.59 11.25
C GLY A 253 -9.70 33.68 12.49
N CYS A 254 -9.73 32.70 13.41
CA CYS A 254 -8.86 32.69 14.58
C CYS A 254 -7.37 32.57 14.19
N PHE A 255 -7.08 31.98 13.03
CA PHE A 255 -5.78 31.89 12.39
C PHE A 255 -5.99 31.70 10.87
N SER A 256 -4.93 31.86 10.08
CA SER A 256 -5.02 31.82 8.61
C SER A 256 -4.50 30.52 7.98
N LYS A 257 -3.73 29.74 8.71
CA LYS A 257 -3.01 28.58 8.16
C LYS A 257 -3.08 27.39 9.10
N ILE A 258 -3.32 26.21 8.52
CA ILE A 258 -3.34 24.93 9.23
C ILE A 258 -2.59 23.87 8.43
N VAL A 259 -1.87 23.01 9.10
CA VAL A 259 -1.22 21.82 8.55
C VAL A 259 -1.88 20.58 9.11
N VAL A 260 -2.30 19.68 8.24
CA VAL A 260 -3.01 18.45 8.57
C VAL A 260 -2.16 17.24 8.22
N ILE A 261 -2.07 16.30 9.16
CA ILE A 261 -1.36 15.03 9.01
C ILE A 261 -2.37 13.93 8.75
#